data_1747ef8721f122f56d72a59604046799
#
_entry.id   1747ef8721f122f56d72a59604046799
#
_cell.length_a   1.000
_cell.length_b   1.000
_cell.length_c   1.000
_cell.angle_alpha   90.00
_cell.angle_beta   90.00
_cell.angle_gamma   90.00
#
_symmetry.space_group_name_H-M   'P 1'
#
loop_
_entity.id
_entity.type
_entity.pdbx_description
1 polymer ?
#
loop_
_entity_poly.entity_id
_entity_poly.type
_entity_poly.pdbx_seq_one_letter_code
_entity_poly.pdbx_strand_id
1 'polypeptide(L)'
;LAWNTDIDLLWLGKGARPQSIGLDFSRNISSELEIHGEWAHQYAAGKNTLESSGSTVLSTANPDSYLLGARYLTEHEVTWIVEYLHNGRGYSTSELDSYYAFINSAVNAGETTAQLQKARKLMQSGYNKANSGENYFYLRASVNEPFDWLYTTPALTVISHLDDGSFQFTPEISYTGFSNTELRARAILLSREQRTEFGEKLSRQRFRINTHNFYFIS
;
A
#
# COMPACT_ATOMS: atom_id res chain seq x y z
N LEU A 1 16.71 -15.88 18.73
CA LEU A 1 16.98 -14.46 19.02
C LEU A 1 18.49 -14.26 19.20
N ALA A 2 19.17 -13.74 18.19
CA ALA A 2 20.54 -13.28 18.32
C ALA A 2 20.51 -11.76 18.46
N TRP A 3 20.99 -11.24 19.60
CA TRP A 3 21.15 -9.80 19.87
C TRP A 3 19.87 -8.97 19.77
N ASN A 4 18.74 -9.42 20.34
CA ASN A 4 17.42 -8.76 20.25
C ASN A 4 16.96 -8.51 18.81
N THR A 5 17.33 -9.42 17.91
CA THR A 5 16.95 -9.37 16.49
C THR A 5 16.17 -10.63 16.16
N ASP A 6 14.98 -10.46 15.61
CA ASP A 6 14.20 -11.53 15.00
C ASP A 6 14.54 -11.57 13.52
N ILE A 7 14.74 -12.78 12.99
CA ILE A 7 15.06 -12.99 11.57
C ILE A 7 14.26 -14.21 11.13
N ASP A 8 13.44 -14.02 10.07
CA ASP A 8 12.71 -15.09 9.44
C ASP A 8 13.17 -15.31 8.00
N LEU A 9 13.32 -16.57 7.62
CA LEU A 9 13.63 -17.01 6.27
C LEU A 9 12.37 -17.66 5.69
N LEU A 10 11.95 -17.21 4.52
CA LEU A 10 10.74 -17.62 3.86
C LEU A 10 11.07 -18.29 2.54
N TRP A 11 10.43 -19.41 2.26
CA TRP A 11 10.49 -20.07 0.96
C TRP A 11 9.11 -20.50 0.51
N LEU A 12 8.75 -20.11 -0.70
CA LEU A 12 7.52 -20.50 -1.37
C LEU A 12 7.85 -21.32 -2.60
N GLY A 13 7.42 -22.59 -2.61
CA GLY A 13 7.59 -23.46 -3.77
C GLY A 13 6.73 -23.03 -4.95
N LYS A 14 7.07 -23.54 -6.13
CA LYS A 14 6.33 -23.28 -7.37
C LYS A 14 4.91 -23.86 -7.28
N GLY A 15 3.89 -23.04 -7.57
CA GLY A 15 2.48 -23.42 -7.56
C GLY A 15 1.62 -22.40 -8.29
N ALA A 16 0.48 -22.04 -7.70
CA ALA A 16 -0.40 -20.98 -8.22
C ALA A 16 0.25 -19.57 -8.17
N ARG A 17 1.35 -19.43 -7.40
CA ARG A 17 2.18 -18.22 -7.32
C ARG A 17 3.60 -18.54 -7.80
N PRO A 18 4.37 -17.54 -8.25
CA PRO A 18 5.79 -17.70 -8.55
C PRO A 18 6.56 -18.26 -7.35
N GLN A 19 7.55 -19.12 -7.61
CA GLN A 19 8.50 -19.52 -6.59
C GLN A 19 9.18 -18.27 -6.02
N SER A 20 9.36 -18.21 -4.71
CA SER A 20 9.94 -17.03 -4.05
C SER A 20 10.79 -17.44 -2.87
N ILE A 21 11.82 -16.66 -2.60
CA ILE A 21 12.57 -16.67 -1.34
C ILE A 21 12.43 -15.29 -0.70
N GLY A 22 12.48 -15.25 0.61
CA GLY A 22 12.37 -13.99 1.35
C GLY A 22 13.12 -14.06 2.67
N LEU A 23 13.38 -12.88 3.17
CA LEU A 23 13.98 -12.65 4.48
C LEU A 23 13.27 -11.45 5.09
N ASP A 24 12.92 -11.54 6.35
CA ASP A 24 12.57 -10.38 7.16
C ASP A 24 13.41 -10.31 8.42
N PHE A 25 13.56 -9.12 8.95
CA PHE A 25 14.18 -8.86 10.23
C PHE A 25 13.47 -7.73 10.97
N SER A 26 13.47 -7.83 12.30
CA SER A 26 13.06 -6.77 13.22
C SER A 26 14.04 -6.68 14.38
N ARG A 27 14.41 -5.47 14.77
CA ARG A 27 15.34 -5.23 15.87
C ARG A 27 14.95 -3.98 16.66
N ASN A 28 14.84 -4.15 17.97
CA ASN A 28 14.78 -3.02 18.90
C ASN A 28 16.19 -2.47 19.13
N ILE A 29 16.43 -1.23 18.70
CA ILE A 29 17.70 -0.51 18.93
C ILE A 29 17.70 0.08 20.35
N SER A 30 16.52 0.59 20.77
CA SER A 30 16.27 1.07 22.13
C SER A 30 14.85 0.69 22.55
N SER A 31 14.39 1.12 23.72
CA SER A 31 12.98 1.00 24.15
C SER A 31 12.01 1.78 23.25
N GLU A 32 12.50 2.83 22.61
CA GLU A 32 11.70 3.74 21.79
C GLU A 32 11.87 3.55 20.29
N LEU A 33 12.99 2.92 19.85
CA LEU A 33 13.35 2.77 18.44
C LEU A 33 13.46 1.31 18.02
N GLU A 34 12.62 0.94 17.07
CA GLU A 34 12.67 -0.32 16.32
C GLU A 34 13.02 -0.04 14.86
N ILE A 35 13.83 -0.91 14.26
CA ILE A 35 14.06 -0.96 12.82
C ILE A 35 13.61 -2.32 12.30
N HIS A 36 13.06 -2.34 11.08
CA HIS A 36 12.63 -3.57 10.43
C HIS A 36 12.89 -3.51 8.93
N GLY A 37 12.93 -4.67 8.31
CA GLY A 37 13.08 -4.76 6.88
C GLY A 37 12.65 -6.11 6.36
N GLU A 38 12.14 -6.11 5.13
CA GLU A 38 11.73 -7.29 4.41
C GLU A 38 12.37 -7.28 3.02
N TRP A 39 12.71 -8.45 2.51
CA TRP A 39 13.18 -8.66 1.16
C TRP A 39 12.56 -9.91 0.58
N ALA A 40 12.17 -9.87 -0.68
CA ALA A 40 11.66 -11.01 -1.41
C ALA A 40 12.17 -11.02 -2.84
N HIS A 41 12.70 -12.16 -3.27
CA HIS A 41 13.06 -12.46 -4.65
C HIS A 41 12.07 -13.44 -5.25
N GLN A 42 11.54 -13.14 -6.43
CA GLN A 42 10.61 -14.01 -7.13
C GLN A 42 11.22 -14.53 -8.41
N TYR A 43 11.00 -15.82 -8.69
CA TYR A 43 11.49 -16.47 -9.91
C TYR A 43 10.39 -16.56 -10.94
N ALA A 44 10.70 -16.19 -12.18
CA ALA A 44 9.79 -16.28 -13.33
C ALA A 44 8.40 -15.67 -13.05
N ALA A 45 8.37 -14.50 -12.40
CA ALA A 45 7.14 -13.78 -12.11
C ALA A 45 6.61 -13.11 -13.38
N GLY A 46 5.36 -13.42 -13.74
CA GLY A 46 4.69 -12.82 -14.88
C GLY A 46 4.15 -11.42 -14.54
N LYS A 47 4.30 -10.48 -15.47
CA LYS A 47 3.72 -9.14 -15.45
C LYS A 47 3.06 -8.84 -16.79
N ASN A 48 1.79 -8.47 -16.76
CA ASN A 48 1.08 -8.01 -17.96
C ASN A 48 1.30 -6.51 -18.12
N THR A 49 1.88 -6.09 -19.25
CA THR A 49 2.07 -4.67 -19.60
C THR A 49 1.20 -4.30 -20.79
N LEU A 50 0.78 -3.04 -20.84
CA LEU A 50 0.03 -2.48 -21.94
C LEU A 50 1.00 -1.73 -22.86
N GLU A 51 1.01 -2.10 -24.14
CA GLU A 51 1.72 -1.36 -25.16
C GLU A 51 0.88 -0.18 -25.69
N SER A 52 1.55 0.78 -26.32
CA SER A 52 0.91 1.93 -26.95
C SER A 52 -0.09 1.54 -28.05
N SER A 53 0.07 0.38 -28.67
CA SER A 53 -0.89 -0.24 -29.58
C SER A 53 -2.21 -0.66 -28.92
N GLY A 54 -2.28 -0.63 -27.59
CA GLY A 54 -3.36 -1.18 -26.80
C GLY A 54 -3.30 -2.72 -26.68
N SER A 55 -2.23 -3.37 -27.08
CA SER A 55 -2.01 -4.81 -26.88
C SER A 55 -1.45 -5.08 -25.50
N THR A 56 -1.78 -6.24 -24.92
CA THR A 56 -1.19 -6.68 -23.66
C THR A 56 -0.10 -7.69 -23.94
N VAL A 57 1.06 -7.49 -23.33
CA VAL A 57 2.20 -8.39 -23.39
C VAL A 57 2.46 -8.97 -22.01
N LEU A 58 2.61 -10.27 -21.93
CA LEU A 58 3.07 -10.95 -20.74
C LEU A 58 4.60 -11.03 -20.78
N SER A 59 5.24 -10.28 -19.90
CA SER A 59 6.68 -10.39 -19.64
C SER A 59 6.93 -11.29 -18.42
N THR A 60 8.11 -11.89 -18.36
CA THR A 60 8.56 -12.70 -17.23
C THR A 60 9.88 -12.17 -16.74
N ALA A 61 10.01 -11.92 -15.45
CA ALA A 61 11.21 -11.40 -14.81
C ALA A 61 11.46 -12.08 -13.45
N ASN A 62 12.62 -11.82 -12.88
CA ASN A 62 12.97 -12.23 -11.53
C ASN A 62 13.09 -10.97 -10.65
N PRO A 63 11.96 -10.38 -10.22
CA PRO A 63 11.99 -9.13 -9.47
C PRO A 63 12.40 -9.33 -8.02
N ASP A 64 13.11 -8.33 -7.52
CA ASP A 64 13.35 -8.12 -6.09
C ASP A 64 12.38 -7.07 -5.55
N SER A 65 11.80 -7.33 -4.39
CA SER A 65 11.00 -6.35 -3.66
C SER A 65 11.54 -6.24 -2.25
N TYR A 66 11.56 -5.04 -1.69
CA TYR A 66 12.04 -4.83 -0.32
C TYR A 66 11.31 -3.66 0.35
N LEU A 67 11.19 -3.80 1.68
CA LEU A 67 10.70 -2.78 2.58
C LEU A 67 11.76 -2.51 3.63
N LEU A 68 12.00 -1.25 3.92
CA LEU A 68 12.84 -0.80 5.03
C LEU A 68 12.06 0.20 5.85
N GLY A 69 12.02 0.00 7.16
CA GLY A 69 11.23 0.83 8.04
C GLY A 69 11.84 1.04 9.41
N ALA A 70 11.29 2.05 10.09
CA ALA A 70 11.58 2.35 11.49
C ALA A 70 10.31 2.78 12.21
N ARG A 71 10.20 2.40 13.47
CA ARG A 71 9.19 2.86 14.42
C ARG A 71 9.87 3.57 15.57
N TYR A 72 9.42 4.78 15.86
CA TYR A 72 9.96 5.60 16.93
C TYR A 72 8.86 6.15 17.84
N LEU A 73 9.00 5.92 19.14
CA LEU A 73 8.14 6.47 20.17
C LEU A 73 8.82 7.70 20.80
N THR A 74 8.19 8.85 20.71
CA THR A 74 8.70 10.09 21.33
C THR A 74 8.36 10.16 22.81
N GLU A 75 9.02 11.05 23.57
CA GLU A 75 8.72 11.36 24.97
C GLU A 75 7.29 11.88 25.20
N HIS A 76 6.66 12.41 24.14
CA HIS A 76 5.25 12.88 24.16
C HIS A 76 4.26 11.80 23.68
N GLU A 77 4.65 10.53 23.75
CA GLU A 77 3.82 9.37 23.37
C GLU A 77 3.33 9.38 21.91
N VAL A 78 3.99 10.13 21.04
CA VAL A 78 3.74 10.06 19.61
C VAL A 78 4.54 8.93 19.02
N THR A 79 3.84 7.95 18.44
CA THR A 79 4.46 6.88 17.65
C THR A 79 4.57 7.30 16.19
N TRP A 80 5.77 7.33 15.68
CA TRP A 80 6.08 7.51 14.26
C TRP A 80 6.43 6.17 13.63
N ILE A 81 5.91 5.92 12.43
CA ILE A 81 6.31 4.80 11.56
C ILE A 81 6.70 5.41 10.22
N VAL A 82 7.90 5.10 9.77
CA VAL A 82 8.44 5.55 8.46
C VAL A 82 8.89 4.32 7.72
N GLU A 83 8.42 4.13 6.47
CA GLU A 83 8.78 2.99 5.65
C GLU A 83 9.03 3.43 4.20
N TYR A 84 9.97 2.75 3.57
CA TYR A 84 10.19 2.78 2.14
C TYR A 84 9.95 1.39 1.56
N LEU A 85 9.10 1.32 0.54
CA LEU A 85 8.80 0.08 -0.20
C LEU A 85 9.27 0.21 -1.64
N HIS A 86 10.10 -0.73 -2.07
CA HIS A 86 10.33 -1.02 -3.48
C HIS A 86 9.57 -2.27 -3.89
N ASN A 87 8.65 -2.13 -4.83
CA ASN A 87 7.87 -3.23 -5.39
C ASN A 87 8.44 -3.61 -6.77
N GLY A 88 9.30 -4.61 -6.83
CA GLY A 88 9.94 -5.04 -8.09
C GLY A 88 8.96 -5.60 -9.14
N ARG A 89 7.68 -5.86 -8.76
CA ARG A 89 6.60 -6.18 -9.69
C ARG A 89 5.74 -4.98 -10.05
N GLY A 90 6.04 -3.83 -9.50
CA GLY A 90 5.35 -2.58 -9.78
C GLY A 90 5.45 -2.19 -11.25
N TYR A 91 4.56 -1.34 -11.66
CA TYR A 91 4.61 -0.72 -12.99
C TYR A 91 5.44 0.55 -12.92
N SER A 92 6.32 0.72 -13.91
CA SER A 92 7.05 1.98 -14.08
C SER A 92 6.09 3.13 -14.40
N THR A 93 6.55 4.36 -14.21
CA THR A 93 5.78 5.57 -14.54
C THR A 93 5.29 5.54 -15.99
N SER A 94 6.14 5.11 -16.93
CA SER A 94 5.77 5.02 -18.35
C SER A 94 4.71 3.95 -18.64
N GLU A 95 4.75 2.82 -17.92
CA GLU A 95 3.73 1.77 -18.04
C GLU A 95 2.39 2.23 -17.46
N LEU A 96 2.40 2.94 -16.33
CA LEU A 96 1.20 3.52 -15.73
C LEU A 96 0.62 4.64 -16.61
N ASP A 97 1.46 5.53 -17.14
CA ASP A 97 1.00 6.60 -18.04
C ASP A 97 0.36 6.03 -19.31
N SER A 98 0.96 5.00 -19.92
CA SER A 98 0.39 4.30 -21.06
C SER A 98 -0.97 3.67 -20.74
N TYR A 99 -1.10 3.08 -19.55
CA TYR A 99 -2.35 2.52 -19.07
C TYR A 99 -3.43 3.60 -18.86
N TYR A 100 -3.12 4.70 -18.18
CA TYR A 100 -4.09 5.79 -17.95
C TYR A 100 -4.49 6.49 -19.25
N ALA A 101 -3.53 6.69 -20.16
CA ALA A 101 -3.83 7.24 -21.49
C ALA A 101 -4.80 6.34 -22.27
N PHE A 102 -4.59 5.01 -22.21
CA PHE A 102 -5.51 4.07 -22.86
C PHE A 102 -6.90 4.08 -22.21
N ILE A 103 -7.01 4.11 -20.87
CA ILE A 103 -8.29 4.19 -20.17
C ILE A 103 -9.05 5.46 -20.56
N ASN A 104 -8.39 6.62 -20.54
CA ASN A 104 -9.00 7.89 -20.92
C ASN A 104 -9.48 7.89 -22.37
N SER A 105 -8.68 7.34 -23.28
CA SER A 105 -9.07 7.15 -24.69
C SER A 105 -10.30 6.25 -24.83
N ALA A 106 -10.36 5.14 -24.08
CA ALA A 106 -11.47 4.20 -24.12
C ALA A 106 -12.77 4.81 -23.57
N VAL A 107 -12.68 5.62 -22.50
CA VAL A 107 -13.81 6.35 -21.93
C VAL A 107 -14.36 7.39 -22.91
N ASN A 108 -13.47 8.14 -23.56
CA ASN A 108 -13.85 9.15 -24.54
C ASN A 108 -14.47 8.55 -25.82
N ALA A 109 -14.16 7.30 -26.15
CA ALA A 109 -14.73 6.60 -27.31
C ALA A 109 -16.16 6.07 -27.10
N GLY A 110 -16.68 6.11 -25.87
CA GLY A 110 -18.05 5.72 -25.52
C GLY A 110 -18.19 4.31 -24.95
N GLU A 111 -19.25 4.10 -24.16
CA GLU A 111 -19.43 2.92 -23.28
C GLU A 111 -19.59 1.56 -23.96
N THR A 112 -19.90 1.52 -25.25
CA THR A 112 -20.19 0.28 -25.99
C THR A 112 -19.00 -0.23 -26.82
N THR A 113 -17.86 0.42 -26.75
CA THR A 113 -16.70 0.09 -27.59
C THR A 113 -15.94 -1.14 -27.09
N ALA A 114 -15.35 -1.91 -28.01
CA ALA A 114 -14.43 -3.00 -27.69
C ALA A 114 -13.23 -2.51 -26.84
N GLN A 115 -12.85 -1.24 -26.98
CA GLN A 115 -11.80 -0.58 -26.18
C GLN A 115 -12.19 -0.49 -24.72
N LEU A 116 -13.42 -0.11 -24.37
CA LEU A 116 -13.87 -0.04 -22.99
C LEU A 116 -13.94 -1.42 -22.33
N GLN A 117 -14.36 -2.44 -23.06
CA GLN A 117 -14.33 -3.82 -22.56
C GLN A 117 -12.89 -4.29 -22.26
N LYS A 118 -11.95 -3.92 -23.12
CA LYS A 118 -10.52 -4.18 -22.91
C LYS A 118 -9.97 -3.42 -21.71
N ALA A 119 -10.32 -2.14 -21.55
CA ALA A 119 -9.96 -1.33 -20.41
C ALA A 119 -10.44 -1.96 -19.09
N ARG A 120 -11.69 -2.44 -19.03
CA ARG A 120 -12.24 -3.13 -17.85
C ARG A 120 -11.45 -4.41 -17.49
N LYS A 121 -11.04 -5.19 -18.48
CA LYS A 121 -10.20 -6.38 -18.25
C LYS A 121 -8.81 -6.00 -17.72
N LEU A 122 -8.19 -4.95 -18.25
CA LEU A 122 -6.91 -4.44 -17.78
C LEU A 122 -6.97 -3.95 -16.34
N MET A 123 -8.03 -3.27 -15.94
CA MET A 123 -8.25 -2.88 -14.54
C MET A 123 -8.24 -4.08 -13.59
N GLN A 124 -8.65 -5.25 -14.03
CA GLN A 124 -8.65 -6.47 -13.23
C GLN A 124 -7.28 -7.18 -13.20
N SER A 125 -6.37 -6.85 -14.11
CA SER A 125 -5.13 -7.62 -14.33
C SER A 125 -3.93 -7.21 -13.48
N GLY A 126 -4.02 -6.15 -12.69
CA GLY A 126 -2.92 -5.72 -11.81
C GLY A 126 -2.75 -4.22 -11.66
N TYR A 127 -3.14 -3.42 -12.65
CA TYR A 127 -3.03 -1.97 -12.62
C TYR A 127 -3.89 -1.29 -11.54
N ASN A 128 -4.95 -1.94 -11.07
CA ASN A 128 -5.85 -1.42 -10.04
C ASN A 128 -5.56 -1.99 -8.63
N LYS A 129 -4.40 -2.60 -8.44
CA LYS A 129 -3.97 -3.04 -7.11
C LYS A 129 -3.55 -1.84 -6.27
N ALA A 130 -3.61 -2.00 -4.95
CA ALA A 130 -2.92 -1.09 -4.05
C ALA A 130 -1.42 -1.19 -4.35
N ASN A 131 -0.73 -0.05 -4.38
CA ASN A 131 0.70 0.04 -4.66
C ASN A 131 1.06 -0.62 -6.01
N SER A 132 0.41 -0.18 -7.08
CA SER A 132 0.66 -0.69 -8.43
C SER A 132 1.98 -0.22 -9.03
N GLY A 133 2.56 0.88 -8.55
CA GLY A 133 3.87 1.41 -8.95
C GLY A 133 5.05 0.70 -8.29
N GLU A 134 6.24 1.25 -8.45
CA GLU A 134 7.48 0.64 -7.98
C GLU A 134 7.93 1.17 -6.61
N ASN A 135 7.92 2.48 -6.37
CA ASN A 135 8.54 3.07 -5.19
C ASN A 135 7.55 3.87 -4.34
N TYR A 136 7.47 3.52 -3.05
CA TYR A 136 6.55 4.15 -2.12
C TYR A 136 7.25 4.60 -0.85
N PHE A 137 6.76 5.72 -0.32
CA PHE A 137 7.06 6.18 1.01
C PHE A 137 5.80 6.13 1.86
N TYR A 138 5.92 5.58 3.04
CA TYR A 138 4.86 5.51 4.05
C TYR A 138 5.30 6.28 5.30
N LEU A 139 4.41 7.12 5.80
CA LEU A 139 4.57 7.83 7.07
C LEU A 139 3.28 7.71 7.85
N ARG A 140 3.38 7.29 9.11
CA ARG A 140 2.27 7.32 10.05
C ARG A 140 2.71 7.97 11.35
N ALA A 141 1.87 8.86 11.86
CA ALA A 141 1.96 9.40 13.22
C ALA A 141 0.69 9.05 13.98
N SER A 142 0.81 8.60 15.22
CA SER A 142 -0.32 8.37 16.11
C SER A 142 0.06 8.72 17.54
N VAL A 143 -0.91 9.19 18.32
CA VAL A 143 -0.70 9.52 19.72
C VAL A 143 -1.85 8.94 20.54
N ASN A 144 -1.51 8.30 21.68
CA ASN A 144 -2.53 7.76 22.57
C ASN A 144 -3.00 8.84 23.53
N GLU A 145 -4.31 8.95 23.70
CA GLU A 145 -4.98 9.78 24.71
C GLU A 145 -4.46 11.23 24.78
N PRO A 146 -4.28 11.95 23.65
CA PRO A 146 -3.77 13.31 23.67
C PRO A 146 -4.72 14.22 24.45
N PHE A 147 -4.16 15.16 25.20
CA PHE A 147 -4.94 16.12 26.01
C PHE A 147 -5.90 15.47 27.01
N ASP A 148 -5.54 14.32 27.58
CA ASP A 148 -6.37 13.51 28.48
C ASP A 148 -7.71 13.04 27.87
N TRP A 149 -7.77 12.93 26.55
CA TRP A 149 -8.90 12.31 25.85
C TRP A 149 -8.83 10.80 25.98
N LEU A 150 -9.34 10.30 27.12
CA LEU A 150 -9.28 8.89 27.46
C LEU A 150 -9.81 8.00 26.33
N TYR A 151 -9.15 6.89 26.10
CA TYR A 151 -9.51 5.86 25.09
C TYR A 151 -9.50 6.37 23.65
N THR A 152 -8.95 7.54 23.37
CA THR A 152 -8.96 8.14 22.04
C THR A 152 -7.55 8.12 21.43
N THR A 153 -7.43 7.64 20.22
CA THR A 153 -6.15 7.60 19.48
C THR A 153 -6.34 8.23 18.10
N PRO A 154 -6.00 9.52 17.92
CA PRO A 154 -5.87 10.10 16.59
C PRO A 154 -4.62 9.58 15.89
N ALA A 155 -4.71 9.45 14.58
CA ALA A 155 -3.61 9.06 13.73
C ALA A 155 -3.68 9.74 12.35
N LEU A 156 -2.53 9.89 11.74
CA LEU A 156 -2.37 10.43 10.41
C LEU A 156 -1.48 9.49 9.61
N THR A 157 -1.93 9.09 8.42
CA THR A 157 -1.13 8.28 7.50
C THR A 157 -0.98 9.01 6.17
N VAL A 158 0.24 9.03 5.65
CA VAL A 158 0.58 9.50 4.30
C VAL A 158 1.22 8.34 3.55
N ILE A 159 0.74 8.06 2.35
CA ILE A 159 1.38 7.12 1.42
C ILE A 159 1.67 7.92 0.15
N SER A 160 2.94 7.97 -0.27
CA SER A 160 3.36 8.66 -1.48
C SER A 160 3.95 7.67 -2.47
N HIS A 161 3.51 7.73 -3.72
CA HIS A 161 4.15 7.08 -4.85
C HIS A 161 5.27 8.00 -5.33
N LEU A 162 6.51 7.59 -5.09
CA LEU A 162 7.68 8.47 -5.29
C LEU A 162 7.98 8.73 -6.77
N ASP A 163 7.59 7.80 -7.65
CA ASP A 163 7.91 7.88 -9.07
C ASP A 163 7.01 8.88 -9.83
N ASP A 164 5.77 9.08 -9.37
CA ASP A 164 4.81 10.02 -9.99
C ASP A 164 4.43 11.21 -9.10
N GLY A 165 4.93 11.23 -7.85
CA GLY A 165 4.70 12.30 -6.88
C GLY A 165 3.29 12.33 -6.28
N SER A 166 2.43 11.38 -6.64
CA SER A 166 1.07 11.31 -6.09
C SER A 166 1.04 10.80 -4.66
N PHE A 167 0.00 11.13 -3.91
CA PHE A 167 -0.10 10.72 -2.51
C PHE A 167 -1.54 10.51 -2.05
N GLN A 168 -1.65 9.69 -1.02
CA GLN A 168 -2.85 9.48 -0.21
C GLN A 168 -2.60 10.03 1.20
N PHE A 169 -3.55 10.82 1.69
CA PHE A 169 -3.56 11.38 3.05
C PHE A 169 -4.76 10.81 3.81
N THR A 170 -4.53 10.20 4.97
CA THR A 170 -5.56 9.48 5.71
C THR A 170 -5.55 9.87 7.18
N PRO A 171 -6.31 10.90 7.60
CA PRO A 171 -6.60 11.15 9.00
C PRO A 171 -7.55 10.07 9.53
N GLU A 172 -7.29 9.64 10.75
CA GLU A 172 -8.05 8.62 11.46
C GLU A 172 -8.19 8.99 12.93
N ILE A 173 -9.31 8.63 13.53
CA ILE A 173 -9.51 8.68 14.97
C ILE A 173 -10.16 7.38 15.40
N SER A 174 -9.64 6.74 16.44
CA SER A 174 -10.22 5.56 17.07
C SER A 174 -10.59 5.85 18.52
N TYR A 175 -11.64 5.19 19.00
CA TYR A 175 -12.12 5.28 20.38
C TYR A 175 -12.45 3.88 20.91
N THR A 176 -11.86 3.50 22.04
CA THR A 176 -11.97 2.17 22.66
C THR A 176 -12.62 2.17 24.05
N GLY A 177 -13.30 3.26 24.44
CA GLY A 177 -13.90 3.42 25.77
C GLY A 177 -15.17 2.58 26.03
N PHE A 178 -15.72 1.93 25.02
CA PHE A 178 -16.84 0.98 25.19
C PHE A 178 -16.32 -0.44 25.40
N SER A 179 -16.97 -1.20 26.28
CA SER A 179 -16.63 -2.61 26.50
C SER A 179 -16.77 -3.40 25.18
N ASN A 180 -15.71 -4.11 24.80
CA ASN A 180 -15.68 -4.99 23.62
C ASN A 180 -16.04 -4.30 22.28
N THR A 181 -15.86 -2.96 22.20
CA THR A 181 -16.21 -2.19 21.01
C THR A 181 -15.14 -1.15 20.71
N GLU A 182 -14.66 -1.12 19.48
CA GLU A 182 -13.85 -0.04 18.93
C GLU A 182 -14.66 0.76 17.90
N LEU A 183 -14.70 2.08 18.05
CA LEU A 183 -15.21 2.99 17.04
C LEU A 183 -14.03 3.60 16.28
N ARG A 184 -14.06 3.54 14.96
CA ARG A 184 -13.01 4.12 14.12
C ARG A 184 -13.62 4.95 13.00
N ALA A 185 -13.24 6.22 12.93
CA ALA A 185 -13.58 7.11 11.83
C ALA A 185 -12.32 7.43 11.03
N ARG A 186 -12.42 7.37 9.69
CA ARG A 186 -11.31 7.57 8.77
C ARG A 186 -11.78 8.31 7.52
N ALA A 187 -11.00 9.29 7.07
CA ALA A 187 -11.15 9.91 5.76
C ALA A 187 -9.95 9.56 4.87
N ILE A 188 -10.19 9.28 3.59
CA ILE A 188 -9.14 9.04 2.60
C ILE A 188 -9.21 10.16 1.58
N LEU A 189 -8.13 10.94 1.50
CA LEU A 189 -7.95 12.06 0.59
C LEU A 189 -6.82 11.70 -0.38
N LEU A 190 -7.07 11.82 -1.68
CA LEU A 190 -6.10 11.48 -2.72
C LEU A 190 -5.64 12.74 -3.44
N SER A 191 -4.39 12.76 -3.92
CA SER A 191 -3.93 13.79 -4.85
C SER A 191 -4.80 13.79 -6.11
N ARG A 192 -4.99 14.96 -6.74
CA ARG A 192 -5.89 15.12 -7.90
C ARG A 192 -5.16 15.23 -9.23
N GLU A 193 -3.89 14.91 -9.29
CA GLU A 193 -3.11 14.99 -10.51
C GLU A 193 -3.53 13.89 -11.49
N GLN A 194 -3.82 14.28 -12.72
CA GLN A 194 -4.15 13.34 -13.79
C GLN A 194 -2.95 12.47 -14.15
N ARG A 195 -3.20 11.24 -14.57
CA ARG A 195 -2.20 10.23 -14.97
C ARG A 195 -1.24 9.84 -13.85
N THR A 196 -1.64 10.03 -12.61
CA THR A 196 -0.90 9.55 -11.45
C THR A 196 -1.67 8.44 -10.73
N GLU A 197 -0.96 7.60 -9.98
CA GLU A 197 -1.60 6.44 -9.34
C GLU A 197 -2.74 6.85 -8.40
N PHE A 198 -2.50 7.79 -7.49
CA PHE A 198 -3.53 8.21 -6.54
C PHE A 198 -4.51 9.21 -7.15
N GLY A 199 -4.13 9.94 -8.19
CA GLY A 199 -5.02 10.86 -8.90
C GLY A 199 -6.11 10.15 -9.70
N GLU A 200 -5.75 9.05 -10.36
CA GLU A 200 -6.70 8.26 -11.18
C GLU A 200 -7.46 7.20 -10.37
N LYS A 201 -6.95 6.78 -9.22
CA LYS A 201 -7.59 5.74 -8.41
C LYS A 201 -8.94 6.14 -7.89
N LEU A 202 -9.29 7.45 -7.83
CA LEU A 202 -10.67 7.81 -7.51
C LEU A 202 -11.01 9.29 -7.47
N SER A 203 -12.08 9.61 -8.14
CA SER A 203 -12.98 10.74 -7.88
C SER A 203 -13.82 10.58 -6.59
N ARG A 204 -13.54 9.64 -5.68
CA ARG A 204 -14.38 9.38 -4.51
C ARG A 204 -13.61 9.52 -3.21
N GLN A 205 -13.83 10.64 -2.53
CA GLN A 205 -13.55 10.76 -1.11
C GLN A 205 -14.37 9.68 -0.37
N ARG A 206 -13.70 8.80 0.40
CA ARG A 206 -14.39 7.76 1.19
C ARG A 206 -14.33 8.12 2.66
N PHE A 207 -15.50 8.36 3.25
CA PHE A 207 -15.70 8.31 4.68
C PHE A 207 -16.05 6.88 5.09
N ARG A 208 -15.36 6.33 6.07
CA ARG A 208 -15.67 5.03 6.63
C ARG A 208 -15.73 5.11 8.15
N ILE A 209 -16.86 4.72 8.72
CA ILE A 209 -17.03 4.47 10.15
C ILE A 209 -17.12 2.96 10.31
N ASN A 210 -16.20 2.38 11.06
CA ASN A 210 -16.22 0.96 11.38
C ASN A 210 -16.50 0.79 12.86
N THR A 211 -17.42 -0.11 13.21
CA THR A 211 -17.62 -0.62 14.55
C THR A 211 -17.14 -2.06 14.57
N HIS A 212 -16.19 -2.40 15.45
CA HIS A 212 -15.77 -3.78 15.70
C HIS A 212 -16.27 -4.19 17.07
N ASN A 213 -17.11 -5.23 17.11
CA ASN A 213 -17.52 -5.86 18.35
C ASN A 213 -16.65 -7.09 18.58
N PHE A 214 -15.90 -7.11 19.66
CA PHE A 214 -15.13 -8.27 20.09
C PHE A 214 -16.02 -9.13 21.00
N TYR A 215 -16.45 -10.31 20.52
CA TYR A 215 -17.12 -11.30 21.36
C TYR A 215 -16.05 -12.25 21.89
N PHE A 216 -15.87 -12.26 23.22
CA PHE A 216 -15.17 -13.35 23.87
C PHE A 216 -16.15 -14.52 23.99
N ILE A 217 -15.85 -15.62 23.33
CA ILE A 217 -16.54 -16.90 23.58
C ILE A 217 -15.90 -17.44 24.86
N SER A 218 -16.68 -17.43 25.95
CA SER A 218 -16.35 -18.04 27.24
C SER A 218 -16.57 -19.55 27.19
#